data_51e7862304c9d8064b210ee5f84081c9
#
_entry.id   51e7862304c9d8064b210ee5f84081c9
#
_cell.length_a   1.000
_cell.length_b   1.000
_cell.length_c   1.000
_cell.angle_alpha   90.00
_cell.angle_beta   90.00
_cell.angle_gamma   90.00
#
_symmetry.space_group_name_H-M   'P 1'
#
loop_
_entity.id
_entity.type
_entity.pdbx_description
1 polymer ?
#
loop_
_entity_poly.entity_id
_entity_poly.type
_entity_poly.pdbx_seq_one_letter_code
_entity_poly.pdbx_strand_id
1 'polypeptide(L)'
;FEWLTGFVLFLAVFGVIELPIEMSGLPFHVLVYAESAVFAVLFAGCILYCIYESHYHGVLLWKKPDRRFAMLLVMLFLLILYGMNNGASVHGYDTSYYNGHAANALYTDTMYQYDARTGLYKGNESYVHDCYPMLIATLAKIFFMHTLVVVNRVLACVEILFASLIVYETARRLAGGREDIANWTVGIHGALSILSYEFPDTAEYYLWQRTAESKSMLCNIYLPFVLLALV
;
A
#
# COMPACT_ATOMS: atom_id res chain seq x y z
N PHE A 1 0.76 -15.99 3.60
CA PHE A 1 1.54 -15.63 2.40
C PHE A 1 0.63 -15.16 1.25
N GLU A 2 -0.50 -15.83 1.03
CA GLU A 2 -1.44 -15.53 -0.06
C GLU A 2 -1.91 -14.06 -0.07
N TRP A 3 -2.25 -13.50 1.09
CA TRP A 3 -2.65 -12.10 1.22
C TRP A 3 -1.57 -11.11 0.79
N LEU A 4 -0.31 -11.41 1.15
CA LEU A 4 0.84 -10.62 0.76
C LEU A 4 1.06 -10.67 -0.75
N THR A 5 0.99 -11.87 -1.33
CA THR A 5 1.09 -12.07 -2.77
C THR A 5 -0.03 -11.33 -3.50
N GLY A 6 -1.27 -11.44 -3.01
CA GLY A 6 -2.42 -10.73 -3.57
C GLY A 6 -2.25 -9.22 -3.57
N PHE A 7 -1.72 -8.65 -2.50
CA PHE A 7 -1.45 -7.21 -2.43
C PHE A 7 -0.35 -6.75 -3.40
N VAL A 8 0.76 -7.50 -3.48
CA VAL A 8 1.84 -7.17 -4.42
C VAL A 8 1.38 -7.32 -5.86
N LEU A 9 0.56 -8.35 -6.17
CA LEU A 9 -0.06 -8.50 -7.49
C LEU A 9 -1.03 -7.36 -7.82
N PHE A 10 -1.82 -6.89 -6.84
CA PHE A 10 -2.68 -5.72 -7.01
C PHE A 10 -1.87 -4.50 -7.47
N LEU A 11 -0.76 -4.20 -6.78
CA LEU A 11 0.11 -3.08 -7.13
C LEU A 11 0.77 -3.27 -8.51
N ALA A 12 1.18 -4.50 -8.84
CA ALA A 12 1.77 -4.81 -10.14
C ALA A 12 0.75 -4.66 -11.27
N VAL A 13 -0.49 -5.13 -11.10
CA VAL A 13 -1.58 -4.97 -12.07
C VAL A 13 -1.87 -3.50 -12.30
N PHE A 14 -1.94 -2.70 -11.22
CA PHE A 14 -2.11 -1.26 -11.32
C PHE A 14 -1.03 -0.63 -12.22
N GLY A 15 0.25 -0.89 -11.95
CA GLY A 15 1.34 -0.33 -12.76
C GLY A 15 1.34 -0.79 -14.22
N VAL A 16 0.95 -2.05 -14.48
CA VAL A 16 0.83 -2.57 -15.86
C VAL A 16 -0.28 -1.88 -16.64
N ILE A 17 -1.35 -1.46 -16.00
CA ILE A 17 -2.46 -0.73 -16.65
C ILE A 17 -2.14 0.75 -16.77
N GLU A 18 -1.60 1.34 -15.72
CA GLU A 18 -1.32 2.78 -15.65
C GLU A 18 -0.28 3.21 -16.69
N LEU A 19 0.85 2.52 -16.76
CA LEU A 19 1.98 2.92 -17.59
C LEU A 19 1.64 3.09 -19.08
N PRO A 20 0.94 2.16 -19.77
CA PRO A 20 0.52 2.36 -21.16
C PRO A 20 -0.45 3.53 -21.35
N ILE A 21 -1.37 3.75 -20.41
CA ILE A 21 -2.36 4.82 -20.46
C ILE A 21 -1.65 6.18 -20.36
N GLU A 22 -0.73 6.29 -19.43
CA GLU A 22 0.10 7.49 -19.24
C GLU A 22 0.97 7.78 -20.46
N MET A 23 1.73 6.76 -20.92
CA MET A 23 2.60 6.89 -22.12
C MET A 23 1.82 7.28 -23.39
N SER A 24 0.55 6.90 -23.46
CA SER A 24 -0.34 7.30 -24.57
C SER A 24 -0.90 8.71 -24.41
N GLY A 25 -0.60 9.41 -23.32
CA GLY A 25 -1.12 10.76 -23.04
C GLY A 25 -2.64 10.82 -22.85
N LEU A 26 -3.26 9.70 -22.49
CA LEU A 26 -4.70 9.64 -22.27
C LEU A 26 -5.10 10.38 -20.99
N PRO A 27 -6.34 10.90 -20.91
CA PRO A 27 -6.82 11.57 -19.70
C PRO A 27 -6.84 10.65 -18.48
N PHE A 28 -6.67 11.22 -17.28
CA PHE A 28 -6.65 10.48 -16.02
C PHE A 28 -7.94 9.66 -15.76
N HIS A 29 -9.11 10.16 -16.16
CA HIS A 29 -10.35 9.40 -16.00
C HIS A 29 -10.35 8.05 -16.73
N VAL A 30 -9.59 7.90 -17.83
CA VAL A 30 -9.45 6.64 -18.54
C VAL A 30 -8.76 5.60 -17.66
N LEU A 31 -7.70 6.01 -16.94
CA LEU A 31 -7.05 5.16 -15.94
C LEU A 31 -8.04 4.73 -14.85
N VAL A 32 -8.79 5.68 -14.29
CA VAL A 32 -9.78 5.39 -13.23
C VAL A 32 -10.81 4.36 -13.70
N TYR A 33 -11.32 4.49 -14.91
CA TYR A 33 -12.30 3.53 -15.45
C TYR A 33 -11.66 2.17 -15.74
N ALA A 34 -10.47 2.12 -16.32
CA ALA A 34 -9.76 0.88 -16.61
C ALA A 34 -9.48 0.09 -15.32
N GLU A 35 -8.91 0.77 -14.31
CA GLU A 35 -8.63 0.18 -12.99
C GLU A 35 -9.91 -0.29 -12.29
N SER A 36 -10.94 0.55 -12.28
CA SER A 36 -12.23 0.19 -11.66
C SER A 36 -12.85 -1.05 -12.32
N ALA A 37 -12.79 -1.16 -13.65
CA ALA A 37 -13.30 -2.31 -14.37
C ALA A 37 -12.50 -3.59 -14.05
N VAL A 38 -11.16 -3.51 -14.08
CA VAL A 38 -10.31 -4.67 -13.79
C VAL A 38 -10.51 -5.14 -12.36
N PHE A 39 -10.50 -4.22 -11.38
CA PHE A 39 -10.71 -4.59 -9.98
C PHE A 39 -12.13 -5.11 -9.70
N ALA A 40 -13.16 -4.58 -10.37
CA ALA A 40 -14.50 -5.13 -10.26
C ALA A 40 -14.56 -6.58 -10.77
N VAL A 41 -13.91 -6.89 -11.90
CA VAL A 41 -13.83 -8.25 -12.45
C VAL A 41 -13.07 -9.18 -11.51
N LEU A 42 -11.90 -8.74 -11.01
CA LEU A 42 -11.10 -9.52 -10.06
C LEU A 42 -11.86 -9.78 -8.77
N PHE A 43 -12.54 -8.78 -8.22
CA PHE A 43 -13.34 -8.91 -7.01
C PHE A 43 -14.51 -9.86 -7.20
N ALA A 44 -15.25 -9.75 -8.32
CA ALA A 44 -16.31 -10.68 -8.65
C ALA A 44 -15.77 -12.12 -8.81
N GLY A 45 -14.63 -12.30 -9.47
CA GLY A 45 -13.94 -13.58 -9.58
C GLY A 45 -13.57 -14.18 -8.23
N CYS A 46 -13.03 -13.38 -7.30
CA CYS A 46 -12.74 -13.82 -5.95
C CYS A 46 -14.00 -14.25 -5.18
N ILE A 47 -15.10 -13.50 -5.29
CA ILE A 47 -16.38 -13.87 -4.65
C ILE A 47 -16.88 -15.21 -5.21
N LEU A 48 -16.90 -15.37 -6.52
CA LEU A 48 -17.33 -16.61 -7.17
C LEU A 48 -16.46 -17.79 -6.75
N TYR A 49 -15.14 -17.59 -6.68
CA TYR A 49 -14.21 -18.60 -6.20
C TYR A 49 -14.48 -18.98 -4.74
N CYS A 50 -14.68 -18.01 -3.85
CA CYS A 50 -15.03 -18.27 -2.47
C CYS A 50 -16.36 -19.05 -2.32
N ILE A 51 -17.38 -18.71 -3.12
CA ILE A 51 -18.66 -19.44 -3.15
C ILE A 51 -18.44 -20.87 -3.63
N TYR A 52 -17.67 -21.06 -4.68
CA TYR A 52 -17.32 -22.37 -5.21
C TYR A 52 -16.61 -23.23 -4.17
N GLU A 53 -15.54 -22.73 -3.56
CA GLU A 53 -14.79 -23.44 -2.50
C GLU A 53 -15.68 -23.82 -1.32
N SER A 54 -16.51 -22.88 -0.86
CA SER A 54 -17.44 -23.13 0.24
C SER A 54 -18.47 -24.21 -0.09
N HIS A 55 -18.99 -24.20 -1.31
CA HIS A 55 -20.06 -25.13 -1.74
C HIS A 55 -19.53 -26.54 -2.02
N TYR A 56 -18.39 -26.65 -2.74
CA TYR A 56 -17.89 -27.95 -3.22
C TYR A 56 -16.90 -28.63 -2.28
N HIS A 57 -16.12 -27.86 -1.52
CA HIS A 57 -15.08 -28.38 -0.63
C HIS A 57 -15.43 -28.25 0.85
N GLY A 58 -16.58 -27.68 1.19
CA GLY A 58 -17.03 -27.52 2.58
C GLY A 58 -16.05 -26.71 3.43
N VAL A 59 -15.21 -25.88 2.79
CA VAL A 59 -14.23 -25.06 3.50
C VAL A 59 -14.97 -24.00 4.30
N LEU A 60 -14.88 -24.08 5.61
CA LEU A 60 -15.33 -23.00 6.48
C LEU A 60 -14.42 -21.78 6.24
N LEU A 61 -14.95 -20.79 5.53
CA LEU A 61 -14.26 -19.53 5.25
C LEU A 61 -13.85 -18.77 6.53
N TRP A 62 -14.44 -19.15 7.67
CA TRP A 62 -14.18 -18.50 8.94
C TRP A 62 -13.89 -19.51 10.04
N LYS A 63 -12.62 -19.71 10.39
CA LYS A 63 -12.22 -20.37 11.63
C LYS A 63 -12.23 -19.37 12.77
N LYS A 64 -12.69 -19.77 13.96
CA LYS A 64 -12.57 -18.91 15.15
C LYS A 64 -11.10 -18.57 15.36
N PRO A 65 -10.77 -17.27 15.54
CA PRO A 65 -9.39 -16.87 15.81
C PRO A 65 -8.90 -17.54 17.10
N ASP A 66 -7.73 -18.13 17.05
CA ASP A 66 -7.08 -18.62 18.25
C ASP A 66 -6.47 -17.43 19.05
N ARG A 67 -5.98 -17.71 20.25
CA ARG A 67 -5.39 -16.69 21.13
C ARG A 67 -4.17 -16.00 20.49
N ARG A 68 -3.40 -16.73 19.68
CA ARG A 68 -2.18 -16.21 19.03
C ARG A 68 -2.52 -15.24 17.91
N PHE A 69 -3.52 -15.61 17.11
CA PHE A 69 -4.03 -14.73 16.05
C PHE A 69 -4.70 -13.48 16.65
N ALA A 70 -5.45 -13.62 17.75
CA ALA A 70 -6.02 -12.47 18.45
C ALA A 70 -4.93 -11.50 18.96
N MET A 71 -3.82 -12.03 19.49
CA MET A 71 -2.68 -11.22 19.92
C MET A 71 -2.05 -10.46 18.75
N LEU A 72 -1.84 -11.12 17.59
CA LEU A 72 -1.36 -10.45 16.37
C LEU A 72 -2.28 -9.31 15.96
N LEU A 73 -3.60 -9.54 15.92
CA LEU A 73 -4.58 -8.51 15.57
C LEU A 73 -4.52 -7.30 16.51
N VAL A 74 -4.38 -7.53 17.81
CA VAL A 74 -4.24 -6.44 18.79
C VAL A 74 -2.96 -5.64 18.53
N MET A 75 -1.83 -6.31 18.28
CA MET A 75 -0.56 -5.65 17.99
C MET A 75 -0.66 -4.83 16.69
N LEU A 76 -1.20 -5.39 15.62
CA LEU A 76 -1.42 -4.68 14.36
C LEU A 76 -2.35 -3.48 14.54
N PHE A 77 -3.43 -3.64 15.30
CA PHE A 77 -4.35 -2.55 15.60
C PHE A 77 -3.65 -1.39 16.33
N LEU A 78 -2.80 -1.69 17.32
CA LEU A 78 -2.05 -0.67 18.05
C LEU A 78 -1.04 0.06 17.16
N LEU A 79 -0.34 -0.66 16.27
CA LEU A 79 0.59 -0.06 15.32
C LEU A 79 -0.15 0.84 14.31
N ILE A 80 -1.27 0.38 13.76
CA ILE A 80 -2.11 1.17 12.86
C ILE A 80 -2.65 2.41 13.57
N LEU A 81 -3.14 2.26 14.80
CA LEU A 81 -3.65 3.38 15.59
C LEU A 81 -2.56 4.42 15.86
N TYR A 82 -1.33 3.97 16.15
CA TYR A 82 -0.18 4.85 16.28
C TYR A 82 0.12 5.59 14.96
N GLY A 83 0.20 4.87 13.84
CA GLY A 83 0.44 5.47 12.52
C GLY A 83 -0.63 6.48 12.11
N MET A 84 -1.90 6.19 12.39
CA MET A 84 -2.99 7.14 12.13
C MET A 84 -2.88 8.44 12.93
N ASN A 85 -2.34 8.40 14.14
CA ASN A 85 -2.20 9.59 14.98
C ASN A 85 -0.92 10.38 14.69
N ASN A 86 0.16 9.69 14.32
CA ASN A 86 1.46 10.28 14.05
C ASN A 86 1.81 10.30 12.55
N GLY A 87 0.86 9.90 11.71
CA GLY A 87 1.05 9.70 10.27
C GLY A 87 1.54 10.94 9.55
N ALA A 88 2.26 10.65 8.50
CA ALA A 88 3.03 11.45 7.58
C ALA A 88 2.93 12.96 7.80
N SER A 89 3.95 13.54 8.38
CA SER A 89 4.08 14.99 8.36
C SER A 89 4.18 15.44 6.90
N VAL A 90 3.26 16.28 6.45
CA VAL A 90 3.25 16.87 5.08
C VAL A 90 4.49 17.77 4.84
N HIS A 91 5.47 17.68 5.71
CA HIS A 91 6.61 18.61 5.78
C HIS A 91 7.82 18.23 4.91
N GLY A 92 7.77 17.08 4.21
CA GLY A 92 8.83 16.70 3.29
C GLY A 92 8.67 17.34 1.90
N TYR A 93 9.77 17.83 1.31
CA TYR A 93 9.79 18.39 -0.04
C TYR A 93 9.29 17.37 -1.08
N ASP A 94 9.72 16.10 -0.97
CA ASP A 94 9.30 15.02 -1.85
C ASP A 94 7.84 14.61 -1.59
N THR A 95 7.40 14.52 -0.33
CA THR A 95 6.00 14.22 0.02
C THR A 95 5.02 15.21 -0.62
N SER A 96 5.37 16.50 -0.63
CA SER A 96 4.57 17.54 -1.31
C SER A 96 4.53 17.33 -2.81
N TYR A 97 5.63 16.86 -3.40
CA TYR A 97 5.72 16.58 -4.83
C TYR A 97 4.77 15.42 -5.23
N TYR A 98 4.83 14.27 -4.55
CA TYR A 98 3.95 13.14 -4.85
C TYR A 98 2.47 13.47 -4.66
N ASN A 99 2.13 14.13 -3.55
CA ASN A 99 0.76 14.59 -3.30
C ASN A 99 0.28 15.63 -4.32
N GLY A 100 1.18 16.51 -4.77
CA GLY A 100 0.88 17.51 -5.80
C GLY A 100 0.53 16.88 -7.13
N HIS A 101 1.25 15.86 -7.58
CA HIS A 101 0.91 15.09 -8.79
C HIS A 101 -0.44 14.41 -8.67
N ALA A 102 -0.72 13.75 -7.55
CA ALA A 102 -2.01 13.12 -7.31
C ALA A 102 -3.17 14.14 -7.31
N ALA A 103 -2.97 15.31 -6.69
CA ALA A 103 -3.96 16.37 -6.70
C ALA A 103 -4.16 16.96 -8.11
N ASN A 104 -3.07 17.23 -8.84
CA ASN A 104 -3.15 17.74 -10.21
C ASN A 104 -3.93 16.77 -11.11
N ALA A 105 -3.69 15.45 -11.03
CA ALA A 105 -4.44 14.49 -11.82
C ALA A 105 -5.96 14.56 -11.57
N LEU A 106 -6.38 14.77 -10.33
CA LEU A 106 -7.79 14.92 -9.98
C LEU A 106 -8.42 16.19 -10.54
N TYR A 107 -7.69 17.32 -10.52
CA TYR A 107 -8.22 18.64 -10.90
C TYR A 107 -8.12 18.92 -12.39
N THR A 108 -7.07 18.43 -13.05
CA THR A 108 -6.78 18.73 -14.46
C THR A 108 -7.17 17.61 -15.42
N ASP A 109 -7.52 16.44 -14.86
CA ASP A 109 -7.77 15.21 -15.62
C ASP A 109 -6.59 14.80 -16.53
N THR A 110 -5.36 15.10 -16.10
CA THR A 110 -4.13 14.78 -16.82
C THR A 110 -3.13 14.08 -15.90
N MET A 111 -2.20 13.33 -16.47
CA MET A 111 -1.16 12.64 -15.71
C MET A 111 0.20 13.32 -15.99
N TYR A 112 0.87 13.79 -14.92
CA TYR A 112 2.23 14.37 -14.92
C TYR A 112 2.49 15.57 -15.86
N GLN A 113 1.44 16.20 -16.41
CA GLN A 113 1.60 17.35 -17.33
C GLN A 113 1.78 18.69 -16.63
N TYR A 114 1.46 18.75 -15.34
CA TYR A 114 1.54 19.95 -14.52
C TYR A 114 2.56 19.76 -13.39
N ASP A 115 3.33 20.81 -13.13
CA ASP A 115 4.26 20.84 -12.01
C ASP A 115 3.51 20.64 -10.68
N ALA A 116 3.99 19.70 -9.88
CA ALA A 116 3.33 19.30 -8.64
C ALA A 116 3.23 20.41 -7.59
N ARG A 117 4.08 21.44 -7.66
CA ARG A 117 4.17 22.51 -6.65
C ARG A 117 3.52 23.80 -7.11
N THR A 118 3.75 24.15 -8.38
CA THR A 118 3.27 25.42 -8.92
C THR A 118 1.94 25.29 -9.66
N GLY A 119 1.56 24.06 -10.04
CA GLY A 119 0.39 23.81 -10.87
C GLY A 119 0.52 24.37 -12.31
N LEU A 120 1.72 24.76 -12.73
CA LEU A 120 1.96 25.26 -14.07
C LEU A 120 2.16 24.10 -15.05
N TYR A 121 1.64 24.28 -16.26
CA TYR A 121 1.85 23.30 -17.33
C TYR A 121 3.33 23.21 -17.72
N LYS A 122 3.89 22.02 -17.70
CA LYS A 122 5.31 21.76 -18.04
C LYS A 122 5.48 20.74 -19.18
N GLY A 123 4.40 20.10 -19.63
CA GLY A 123 4.50 18.92 -20.46
C GLY A 123 4.89 17.69 -19.62
N ASN A 124 5.40 16.65 -20.25
CA ASN A 124 5.77 15.42 -19.52
C ASN A 124 6.99 15.67 -18.62
N GLU A 125 6.83 15.37 -17.33
CA GLU A 125 7.92 15.47 -16.36
C GLU A 125 8.78 14.20 -16.30
N SER A 126 9.98 14.32 -15.71
CA SER A 126 11.00 13.26 -15.64
C SER A 126 10.64 12.06 -14.71
N TYR A 127 9.54 12.11 -13.98
CA TYR A 127 9.07 11.04 -13.07
C TYR A 127 7.86 10.27 -13.63
N VAL A 128 7.71 10.26 -14.93
CA VAL A 128 6.62 9.67 -15.71
C VAL A 128 6.36 8.17 -15.41
N HIS A 129 7.24 7.50 -14.71
CA HIS A 129 7.11 6.04 -14.44
C HIS A 129 6.85 5.70 -12.98
N ASP A 130 6.48 6.67 -12.16
CA ASP A 130 6.10 6.44 -10.76
C ASP A 130 4.59 6.31 -10.63
N CYS A 131 4.09 5.08 -10.66
CA CYS A 131 2.66 4.79 -10.57
C CYS A 131 2.01 5.19 -9.23
N TYR A 132 2.78 5.49 -8.19
CA TYR A 132 2.25 5.68 -6.85
C TYR A 132 1.37 6.94 -6.70
N PRO A 133 1.73 8.13 -7.23
CA PRO A 133 0.85 9.29 -7.26
C PRO A 133 -0.48 9.02 -7.97
N MET A 134 -0.46 8.25 -9.06
CA MET A 134 -1.68 7.91 -9.79
C MET A 134 -2.54 6.90 -9.03
N LEU A 135 -1.95 5.98 -8.27
CA LEU A 135 -2.68 5.12 -7.33
C LEU A 135 -3.40 5.97 -6.25
N ILE A 136 -2.71 6.94 -5.67
CA ILE A 136 -3.30 7.86 -4.70
C ILE A 136 -4.49 8.61 -5.32
N ALA A 137 -4.30 9.18 -6.50
CA ALA A 137 -5.33 9.92 -7.23
C ALA A 137 -6.54 9.02 -7.58
N THR A 138 -6.28 7.81 -8.05
CA THR A 138 -7.33 6.83 -8.42
C THR A 138 -8.17 6.44 -7.20
N LEU A 139 -7.53 6.11 -6.08
CA LEU A 139 -8.24 5.82 -4.84
C LEU A 139 -9.02 7.04 -4.33
N ALA A 140 -8.43 8.24 -4.39
CA ALA A 140 -9.11 9.47 -4.01
C ALA A 140 -10.36 9.72 -4.87
N LYS A 141 -10.28 9.47 -6.18
CA LYS A 141 -11.40 9.60 -7.12
C LYS A 141 -12.51 8.59 -6.86
N ILE A 142 -12.15 7.31 -6.68
CA ILE A 142 -13.12 6.21 -6.47
C ILE A 142 -13.87 6.39 -5.15
N PHE A 143 -13.16 6.76 -4.08
CA PHE A 143 -13.74 6.89 -2.74
C PHE A 143 -14.22 8.30 -2.40
N PHE A 144 -14.16 9.24 -3.33
CA PHE A 144 -14.53 10.66 -3.12
C PHE A 144 -13.78 11.30 -1.94
N MET A 145 -12.50 10.96 -1.77
CA MET A 145 -11.64 11.44 -0.69
C MET A 145 -10.63 12.46 -1.20
N HIS A 146 -10.15 13.31 -0.28
CA HIS A 146 -8.99 14.15 -0.57
C HIS A 146 -7.70 13.30 -0.60
N THR A 147 -6.75 13.61 -1.50
CA THR A 147 -5.49 12.84 -1.64
C THR A 147 -4.72 12.70 -0.34
N LEU A 148 -4.65 13.76 0.48
CA LEU A 148 -4.02 13.72 1.80
C LEU A 148 -4.69 12.74 2.77
N VAL A 149 -6.00 12.55 2.68
CA VAL A 149 -6.71 11.55 3.49
C VAL A 149 -6.35 10.15 3.03
N VAL A 150 -6.29 9.92 1.72
CA VAL A 150 -5.85 8.64 1.15
C VAL A 150 -4.46 8.29 1.63
N VAL A 151 -3.50 9.20 1.50
CA VAL A 151 -2.11 8.96 1.91
C VAL A 151 -1.99 8.76 3.42
N ASN A 152 -2.43 9.76 4.20
CA ASN A 152 -2.12 9.82 5.64
C ASN A 152 -2.99 8.90 6.49
N ARG A 153 -4.07 8.35 5.93
CA ARG A 153 -4.99 7.48 6.68
C ARG A 153 -5.14 6.11 6.03
N VAL A 154 -5.46 6.06 4.75
CA VAL A 154 -5.75 4.79 4.08
C VAL A 154 -4.44 4.04 3.78
N LEU A 155 -3.56 4.64 2.98
CA LEU A 155 -2.32 3.98 2.56
C LEU A 155 -1.36 3.77 3.73
N ALA A 156 -1.24 4.73 4.66
CA ALA A 156 -0.44 4.54 5.87
C ALA A 156 -0.89 3.29 6.67
N CYS A 157 -2.20 3.10 6.86
CA CYS A 157 -2.71 1.89 7.52
C CYS A 157 -2.40 0.62 6.73
N VAL A 158 -2.56 0.67 5.41
CA VAL A 158 -2.31 -0.46 4.51
C VAL A 158 -0.81 -0.82 4.53
N GLU A 159 0.08 0.15 4.43
CA GLU A 159 1.53 -0.08 4.46
C GLU A 159 1.98 -0.69 5.79
N ILE A 160 1.54 -0.13 6.92
CA ILE A 160 1.86 -0.65 8.26
C ILE A 160 1.37 -2.10 8.40
N LEU A 161 0.15 -2.38 7.95
CA LEU A 161 -0.41 -3.72 7.99
C LEU A 161 0.44 -4.70 7.18
N PHE A 162 0.72 -4.40 5.91
CA PHE A 162 1.44 -5.33 5.04
C PHE A 162 2.92 -5.45 5.41
N ALA A 163 3.59 -4.37 5.80
CA ALA A 163 4.96 -4.43 6.32
C ALA A 163 5.04 -5.34 7.56
N SER A 164 4.11 -5.18 8.50
CA SER A 164 4.05 -6.03 9.70
C SER A 164 3.75 -7.50 9.37
N LEU A 165 2.87 -7.77 8.41
CA LEU A 165 2.58 -9.14 7.96
C LEU A 165 3.77 -9.79 7.26
N ILE A 166 4.58 -9.04 6.53
CA ILE A 166 5.84 -9.54 5.93
C ILE A 166 6.82 -9.93 7.05
N VAL A 167 6.99 -9.07 8.05
CA VAL A 167 7.82 -9.37 9.23
C VAL A 167 7.33 -10.63 9.95
N TYR A 168 6.01 -10.74 10.17
CA TYR A 168 5.40 -11.93 10.77
C TYR A 168 5.71 -13.20 9.98
N GLU A 169 5.44 -13.20 8.68
CA GLU A 169 5.60 -14.39 7.86
C GLU A 169 7.08 -14.78 7.70
N THR A 170 7.97 -13.79 7.60
CA THR A 170 9.43 -14.02 7.58
C THR A 170 9.89 -14.68 8.89
N ALA A 171 9.51 -14.11 10.02
CA ALA A 171 9.86 -14.67 11.33
C ALA A 171 9.28 -16.08 11.52
N ARG A 172 8.03 -16.30 11.10
CA ARG A 172 7.38 -17.61 11.17
C ARG A 172 8.12 -18.68 10.37
N ARG A 173 8.55 -18.36 9.14
CA ARG A 173 9.32 -19.29 8.29
C ARG A 173 10.69 -19.57 8.88
N LEU A 174 11.44 -18.54 9.28
CA LEU A 174 12.77 -18.69 9.89
C LEU A 174 12.75 -19.46 11.21
N ALA A 175 11.64 -19.35 11.96
CA ALA A 175 11.45 -20.07 13.22
C ALA A 175 10.80 -21.47 13.06
N GLY A 176 10.78 -22.03 11.85
CA GLY A 176 10.20 -23.36 11.61
C GLY A 176 8.69 -23.47 11.89
N GLY A 177 7.94 -22.42 11.59
CA GLY A 177 6.47 -22.36 11.76
C GLY A 177 5.98 -21.92 13.16
N ARG A 178 6.88 -21.45 14.03
CA ARG A 178 6.52 -21.02 15.40
C ARG A 178 5.86 -19.63 15.38
N GLU A 179 4.55 -19.62 15.56
CA GLU A 179 3.72 -18.40 15.57
C GLU A 179 3.96 -17.51 16.80
N ASP A 180 4.33 -18.09 17.93
CA ASP A 180 4.69 -17.35 19.14
C ASP A 180 5.93 -16.45 18.90
N ILE A 181 6.96 -16.97 18.25
CA ILE A 181 8.14 -16.21 17.86
C ILE A 181 7.76 -15.12 16.86
N ALA A 182 6.97 -15.45 15.84
CA ALA A 182 6.53 -14.50 14.84
C ALA A 182 5.77 -13.31 15.45
N ASN A 183 4.84 -13.57 16.38
CA ASN A 183 4.11 -12.54 17.10
C ASN A 183 5.03 -11.62 17.90
N TRP A 184 5.95 -12.19 18.67
CA TRP A 184 6.93 -11.38 19.44
C TRP A 184 7.81 -10.55 18.51
N THR A 185 8.22 -11.12 17.37
CA THR A 185 9.03 -10.39 16.38
C THR A 185 8.31 -9.16 15.84
N VAL A 186 7.01 -9.28 15.50
CA VAL A 186 6.21 -8.11 15.07
C VAL A 186 6.14 -7.05 16.16
N GLY A 187 5.91 -7.45 17.42
CA GLY A 187 5.85 -6.52 18.54
C GLY A 187 7.17 -5.79 18.78
N ILE A 188 8.28 -6.52 18.79
CA ILE A 188 9.62 -5.95 18.99
C ILE A 188 9.98 -5.05 17.79
N HIS A 189 9.77 -5.53 16.55
CA HIS A 189 10.02 -4.74 15.35
C HIS A 189 9.20 -3.45 15.35
N GLY A 190 7.89 -3.53 15.65
CA GLY A 190 7.02 -2.36 15.74
C GLY A 190 7.48 -1.36 16.81
N ALA A 191 7.87 -1.83 17.99
CA ALA A 191 8.40 -0.97 19.04
C ALA A 191 9.72 -0.29 18.64
N LEU A 192 10.65 -1.06 18.05
CA LEU A 192 11.93 -0.52 17.56
C LEU A 192 11.71 0.46 16.41
N SER A 193 10.80 0.19 15.48
CA SER A 193 10.51 1.10 14.38
C SER A 193 9.92 2.42 14.84
N ILE A 194 9.07 2.41 15.88
CA ILE A 194 8.55 3.63 16.52
C ILE A 194 9.65 4.42 17.21
N LEU A 195 10.67 3.76 17.76
CA LEU A 195 11.80 4.45 18.41
C LEU A 195 12.82 4.99 17.40
N SER A 196 12.88 4.42 16.20
CA SER A 196 13.89 4.75 15.17
C SER A 196 13.36 5.60 14.02
N TYR A 197 12.06 5.90 13.94
CA TYR A 197 11.47 6.60 12.80
C TYR A 197 12.00 8.03 12.58
N GLU A 198 12.65 8.64 13.55
CA GLU A 198 13.25 9.97 13.41
C GLU A 198 14.59 9.95 12.67
N PHE A 199 15.20 8.76 12.45
CA PHE A 199 16.45 8.66 11.69
C PHE A 199 16.16 8.75 10.21
N PRO A 200 16.62 9.82 9.52
CA PRO A 200 16.36 10.01 8.08
C PRO A 200 16.88 8.84 7.24
N ASP A 201 16.22 8.59 6.12
CA ASP A 201 16.60 7.60 5.11
C ASP A 201 16.63 6.14 5.58
N THR A 202 15.97 5.82 6.69
CA THR A 202 15.69 4.44 7.11
C THR A 202 14.33 3.95 6.58
N ALA A 203 14.14 2.63 6.53
CA ALA A 203 12.85 2.04 6.14
C ALA A 203 11.72 2.50 7.08
N GLU A 204 12.00 2.57 8.37
CA GLU A 204 11.11 3.04 9.42
C GLU A 204 10.72 4.52 9.24
N TYR A 205 11.68 5.36 8.86
CA TYR A 205 11.40 6.77 8.54
C TYR A 205 10.41 6.89 7.39
N TYR A 206 10.58 6.11 6.31
CA TYR A 206 9.63 6.09 5.21
C TYR A 206 8.27 5.55 5.64
N LEU A 207 8.20 4.49 6.42
CA LEU A 207 6.96 3.88 6.89
C LEU A 207 6.11 4.82 7.76
N TRP A 208 6.74 5.63 8.63
CA TRP A 208 6.04 6.45 9.61
C TRP A 208 5.87 7.92 9.19
N GLN A 209 6.82 8.46 8.42
CA GLN A 209 6.88 9.88 8.08
C GLN A 209 6.61 10.18 6.61
N ARG A 210 6.86 9.24 5.70
CA ARG A 210 6.89 9.49 4.27
C ARG A 210 6.09 8.47 3.45
N THR A 211 4.96 8.01 3.98
CA THR A 211 4.06 7.05 3.31
C THR A 211 3.50 7.56 1.97
N ALA A 212 3.58 8.86 1.69
CA ALA A 212 3.21 9.43 0.40
C ALA A 212 4.18 9.10 -0.74
N GLU A 213 5.32 8.50 -0.43
CA GLU A 213 6.38 8.28 -1.40
C GLU A 213 6.47 6.82 -1.80
N SER A 214 6.68 6.57 -3.09
CA SER A 214 6.93 5.23 -3.63
C SER A 214 8.09 4.50 -2.94
N LYS A 215 9.06 5.25 -2.40
CA LYS A 215 10.17 4.72 -1.61
C LYS A 215 9.68 3.97 -0.37
N SER A 216 8.59 4.41 0.28
CA SER A 216 8.00 3.70 1.42
C SER A 216 7.55 2.29 1.02
N MET A 217 6.78 2.17 -0.05
CA MET A 217 6.36 0.88 -0.61
C MET A 217 7.55 0.01 -1.00
N LEU A 218 8.57 0.60 -1.62
CA LEU A 218 9.77 -0.14 -2.04
C LEU A 218 10.49 -0.75 -0.83
N CYS A 219 10.79 0.07 0.19
CA CYS A 219 11.59 -0.35 1.34
C CYS A 219 10.83 -1.28 2.29
N ASN A 220 9.53 -1.07 2.48
CA ASN A 220 8.77 -1.77 3.51
C ASN A 220 7.92 -2.93 2.99
N ILE A 221 7.65 -2.98 1.68
CA ILE A 221 6.80 -4.00 1.09
C ILE A 221 7.54 -4.77 -0.01
N TYR A 222 7.95 -4.13 -1.11
CA TYR A 222 8.48 -4.85 -2.26
C TYR A 222 9.79 -5.60 -1.97
N LEU A 223 10.81 -4.93 -1.43
CA LEU A 223 12.10 -5.56 -1.13
C LEU A 223 11.96 -6.64 -0.04
N PRO A 224 11.29 -6.39 1.10
CA PRO A 224 11.08 -7.44 2.09
C PRO A 224 10.22 -8.60 1.57
N PHE A 225 9.23 -8.36 0.70
CA PHE A 225 8.45 -9.42 0.08
C PHE A 225 9.28 -10.30 -0.85
N VAL A 226 10.16 -9.71 -1.67
CA VAL A 226 11.09 -10.47 -2.52
C VAL A 226 12.01 -11.35 -1.66
N LEU A 227 12.55 -10.80 -0.58
CA LEU A 227 13.39 -11.58 0.36
C LEU A 227 12.59 -12.71 1.01
N LEU A 228 11.35 -12.45 1.41
CA LEU A 228 10.44 -13.47 1.96
C LEU A 228 10.15 -14.59 0.96
N ALA A 229 10.05 -14.26 -0.33
CA ALA A 229 9.80 -15.26 -1.38
C ALA A 229 11.00 -16.16 -1.66
N LEU A 230 12.22 -15.75 -1.25
CA LEU A 230 13.46 -16.51 -1.39
C LEU A 230 13.74 -17.44 -0.20
N VAL A 231 13.05 -17.27 0.93
CA VAL A 231 13.14 -18.05 2.17
C VAL A 231 11.96 -19.04 2.25
#